data_df33b71955d9c1f81db43d9f2ab237b6
#
_entry.id   df33b71955d9c1f81db43d9f2ab237b6
#
_cell.length_a   1.000
_cell.length_b   1.000
_cell.length_c   1.000
_cell.angle_alpha   90.00
_cell.angle_beta   90.00
_cell.angle_gamma   90.00
#
_symmetry.space_group_name_H-M   'P 1'
#
loop_
_entity.id
_entity.type
_entity.pdbx_description
1 polymer ?
#
loop_
_entity_poly.entity_id
_entity_poly.type
_entity_poly.pdbx_seq_one_letter_code
_entity_poly.pdbx_strand_id
1 'polypeptide(L)'
;MAGRKIIVIDDSKVIRVKVREMLPQGNFDVLEAKDGKEGIDLVRQEHPNLIMLDFLLPKLSGWEVFQQIQASEELRKIPLVLMSGRKEEVTEKIAEPFEYFEFIEKPFEKGQLVDAIKSAFEKAKKPRQPLKVVPPPAPAKETAPPPAAVTTGADAAKIKALEQKIVAMQREMIALKKQVAQIKAFVLKKVK
;
A
#
# COMPACT_ATOMS: atom_id res chain seq x y z
N MET A 1 10.28 -30.92 -7.07
CA MET A 1 10.75 -29.81 -6.18
C MET A 1 9.72 -28.70 -6.26
N ALA A 2 9.20 -28.24 -5.12
CA ALA A 2 8.22 -27.13 -5.10
C ALA A 2 8.89 -25.87 -5.66
N GLY A 3 8.24 -25.23 -6.66
CA GLY A 3 8.70 -23.96 -7.22
C GLY A 3 8.71 -22.86 -6.17
N ARG A 4 9.58 -21.85 -6.33
CA ARG A 4 9.57 -20.67 -5.47
C ARG A 4 8.34 -19.83 -5.80
N LYS A 5 7.46 -19.63 -4.84
CA LYS A 5 6.24 -18.80 -5.01
C LYS A 5 6.58 -17.32 -4.94
N ILE A 6 6.12 -16.58 -5.91
CA ILE A 6 6.20 -15.10 -5.95
C ILE A 6 4.77 -14.56 -6.04
N ILE A 7 4.43 -13.63 -5.17
CA ILE A 7 3.14 -12.92 -5.26
C ILE A 7 3.39 -11.52 -5.81
N VAL A 8 2.64 -11.17 -6.86
CA VAL A 8 2.64 -9.83 -7.48
C VAL A 8 1.29 -9.17 -7.21
N ILE A 9 1.31 -8.10 -6.42
CA ILE A 9 0.14 -7.34 -6.01
C ILE A 9 0.19 -5.98 -6.71
N ASP A 10 -0.66 -5.79 -7.72
CA ASP A 10 -0.71 -4.59 -8.56
C ASP A 10 -2.09 -4.51 -9.23
N ASP A 11 -2.73 -3.36 -9.27
CA ASP A 11 -4.03 -3.20 -9.90
C ASP A 11 -3.96 -3.27 -11.44
N SER A 12 -2.80 -2.93 -12.00
CA SER A 12 -2.54 -2.98 -13.43
C SER A 12 -2.19 -4.40 -13.90
N LYS A 13 -3.10 -5.02 -14.65
CA LYS A 13 -2.85 -6.32 -15.29
C LYS A 13 -1.59 -6.29 -16.18
N VAL A 14 -1.35 -5.16 -16.84
CA VAL A 14 -0.17 -4.99 -17.73
C VAL A 14 1.12 -5.12 -16.92
N ILE A 15 1.19 -4.50 -15.74
CA ILE A 15 2.36 -4.58 -14.87
C ILE A 15 2.54 -6.01 -14.36
N ARG A 16 1.48 -6.68 -13.92
CA ARG A 16 1.57 -8.08 -13.44
C ARG A 16 2.11 -9.03 -14.52
N VAL A 17 1.58 -8.92 -15.74
CA VAL A 17 2.08 -9.71 -16.88
C VAL A 17 3.54 -9.38 -17.18
N LYS A 18 3.89 -8.09 -17.25
CA LYS A 18 5.26 -7.63 -17.51
C LYS A 18 6.25 -8.13 -16.45
N VAL A 19 5.89 -8.08 -15.19
CA VAL A 19 6.71 -8.63 -14.10
C VAL A 19 6.93 -10.12 -14.29
N ARG A 20 5.88 -10.89 -14.57
CA ARG A 20 5.98 -12.34 -14.82
C ARG A 20 6.92 -12.66 -15.99
N GLU A 21 6.86 -11.90 -17.08
CA GLU A 21 7.72 -12.07 -18.25
C GLU A 21 9.18 -11.67 -17.99
N MET A 22 9.40 -10.70 -17.11
CA MET A 22 10.72 -10.22 -16.73
C MET A 22 11.44 -11.15 -15.75
N LEU A 23 10.70 -11.95 -14.98
CA LEU A 23 11.30 -12.89 -14.06
C LEU A 23 12.19 -13.90 -14.82
N PRO A 24 13.32 -14.30 -14.24
CA PRO A 24 14.19 -15.31 -14.86
C PRO A 24 13.41 -16.60 -15.12
N GLN A 25 13.65 -17.21 -16.28
CA GLN A 25 13.09 -18.54 -16.54
C GLN A 25 13.64 -19.54 -15.52
N GLY A 26 12.74 -20.17 -14.76
CA GLY A 26 13.09 -21.07 -13.69
C GLY A 26 11.84 -21.54 -12.95
N ASN A 27 12.03 -22.27 -11.88
CA ASN A 27 10.96 -22.88 -11.10
C ASN A 27 10.26 -21.83 -10.19
N PHE A 28 9.65 -20.77 -10.81
CA PHE A 28 8.88 -19.76 -10.13
C PHE A 28 7.39 -19.96 -10.41
N ASP A 29 6.62 -20.04 -9.34
CA ASP A 29 5.16 -20.00 -9.39
C ASP A 29 4.70 -18.57 -9.05
N VAL A 30 4.16 -17.87 -10.07
CA VAL A 30 3.77 -16.46 -9.94
C VAL A 30 2.28 -16.37 -9.72
N LEU A 31 1.90 -15.97 -8.51
CA LEU A 31 0.53 -15.68 -8.12
C LEU A 31 0.28 -14.17 -8.28
N GLU A 32 -0.89 -13.81 -8.80
CA GLU A 32 -1.28 -12.43 -9.07
C GLU A 32 -2.46 -12.02 -8.17
N ALA A 33 -2.37 -10.80 -7.62
CA ALA A 33 -3.46 -10.14 -6.92
C ALA A 33 -3.69 -8.75 -7.52
N LYS A 34 -4.95 -8.38 -7.69
CA LYS A 34 -5.37 -7.11 -8.33
C LYS A 34 -5.67 -5.98 -7.33
N ASP A 35 -5.71 -6.28 -6.06
CA ASP A 35 -5.93 -5.30 -5.00
C ASP A 35 -5.25 -5.74 -3.69
N GLY A 36 -5.14 -4.81 -2.74
CA GLY A 36 -4.44 -5.06 -1.49
C GLY A 36 -5.09 -6.12 -0.62
N LYS A 37 -6.43 -6.27 -0.67
CA LYS A 37 -7.14 -7.29 0.12
C LYS A 37 -6.84 -8.69 -0.41
N GLU A 38 -7.00 -8.90 -1.71
CA GLU A 38 -6.64 -10.17 -2.36
C GLU A 38 -5.18 -10.51 -2.12
N GLY A 39 -4.31 -9.49 -2.20
CA GLY A 39 -2.87 -9.65 -1.98
C GLY A 39 -2.53 -10.15 -0.58
N ILE A 40 -3.05 -9.52 0.47
CA ILE A 40 -2.74 -9.94 1.84
C ILE A 40 -3.34 -11.30 2.19
N ASP A 41 -4.51 -11.62 1.62
CA ASP A 41 -5.14 -12.94 1.81
C ASP A 41 -4.29 -14.03 1.16
N LEU A 42 -3.80 -13.83 -0.08
CA LEU A 42 -2.88 -14.75 -0.76
C LEU A 42 -1.55 -14.89 -0.02
N VAL A 43 -0.97 -13.80 0.47
CA VAL A 43 0.29 -13.84 1.24
C VAL A 43 0.15 -14.73 2.48
N ARG A 44 -0.99 -14.65 3.17
CA ARG A 44 -1.28 -15.46 4.36
C ARG A 44 -1.51 -16.93 4.06
N GLN A 45 -2.14 -17.23 2.91
CA GLN A 45 -2.46 -18.60 2.50
C GLN A 45 -1.27 -19.34 1.91
N GLU A 46 -0.52 -18.64 1.04
CA GLU A 46 0.48 -19.28 0.18
C GLU A 46 1.90 -19.22 0.73
N HIS A 47 2.15 -18.40 1.75
CA HIS A 47 3.48 -18.18 2.36
C HIS A 47 4.59 -18.05 1.29
N PRO A 48 4.55 -16.99 0.45
CA PRO A 48 5.43 -16.86 -0.70
C PRO A 48 6.89 -16.67 -0.30
N ASN A 49 7.78 -16.93 -1.25
CA ASN A 49 9.21 -16.67 -1.09
C ASN A 49 9.60 -15.23 -1.41
N LEU A 50 8.72 -14.49 -2.09
CA LEU A 50 8.90 -13.08 -2.46
C LEU A 50 7.54 -12.41 -2.62
N ILE A 51 7.42 -11.19 -2.13
CA ILE A 51 6.27 -10.31 -2.34
C ILE A 51 6.70 -9.12 -3.17
N MET A 52 6.02 -8.87 -4.27
CA MET A 52 6.10 -7.63 -5.04
C MET A 52 4.81 -6.86 -4.84
N LEU A 53 4.90 -5.66 -4.28
CA LEU A 53 3.75 -4.89 -3.80
C LEU A 53 3.74 -3.50 -4.42
N ASP A 54 2.67 -3.17 -5.14
CA ASP A 54 2.42 -1.79 -5.54
C ASP A 54 2.01 -0.96 -4.31
N PHE A 55 2.56 0.23 -4.21
CA PHE A 55 2.23 1.16 -3.13
C PHE A 55 0.84 1.78 -3.30
N LEU A 56 0.43 2.01 -4.55
CA LEU A 56 -0.84 2.63 -4.91
C LEU A 56 -1.86 1.58 -5.35
N LEU A 57 -2.60 1.02 -4.41
CA LEU A 57 -3.63 0.01 -4.67
C LEU A 57 -5.03 0.53 -4.32
N PRO A 58 -6.07 0.07 -5.03
CA PRO A 58 -7.45 0.31 -4.65
C PRO A 58 -7.87 -0.54 -3.44
N LYS A 59 -8.93 -0.12 -2.75
CA LYS A 59 -9.57 -0.75 -1.59
C LYS A 59 -8.68 -0.76 -0.34
N LEU A 60 -7.61 -1.53 -0.33
CA LEU A 60 -6.60 -1.57 0.71
C LEU A 60 -5.28 -1.10 0.08
N SER A 61 -4.77 0.03 0.51
CA SER A 61 -3.55 0.62 -0.04
C SER A 61 -2.33 -0.28 0.17
N GLY A 62 -1.33 -0.17 -0.71
CA GLY A 62 -0.07 -0.92 -0.54
C GLY A 62 0.63 -0.60 0.79
N TRP A 63 0.46 0.62 1.30
CA TRP A 63 0.94 0.99 2.63
C TRP A 63 0.28 0.16 3.74
N GLU A 64 -1.05 0.00 3.71
CA GLU A 64 -1.79 -0.80 4.71
C GLU A 64 -1.45 -2.30 4.59
N VAL A 65 -1.27 -2.82 3.36
CA VAL A 65 -0.77 -4.18 3.13
C VAL A 65 0.62 -4.35 3.73
N PHE A 66 1.54 -3.41 3.47
CA PHE A 66 2.87 -3.41 4.04
C PHE A 66 2.84 -3.41 5.58
N GLN A 67 2.02 -2.57 6.20
CA GLN A 67 1.86 -2.54 7.64
C GLN A 67 1.39 -3.87 8.22
N GLN A 68 0.41 -4.53 7.57
CA GLN A 68 -0.07 -5.85 8.00
C GLN A 68 1.01 -6.94 7.86
N ILE A 69 1.82 -6.89 6.80
CA ILE A 69 2.98 -7.79 6.64
C ILE A 69 4.00 -7.56 7.76
N GLN A 70 4.33 -6.30 8.07
CA GLN A 70 5.30 -5.96 9.11
C GLN A 70 4.81 -6.30 10.53
N ALA A 71 3.50 -6.25 10.76
CA ALA A 71 2.91 -6.62 12.06
C ALA A 71 2.97 -8.12 12.36
N SER A 72 3.06 -8.97 11.34
CA SER A 72 3.17 -10.42 11.50
C SER A 72 4.63 -10.86 11.55
N GLU A 73 4.99 -11.61 12.60
CA GLU A 73 6.37 -12.11 12.75
C GLU A 73 6.81 -13.07 11.62
N GLU A 74 5.90 -13.83 11.09
CA GLU A 74 6.16 -14.75 9.98
C GLU A 74 6.25 -14.01 8.64
N LEU A 75 5.28 -13.14 8.36
CA LEU A 75 5.18 -12.46 7.06
C LEU A 75 6.28 -11.42 6.86
N ARG A 76 6.70 -10.72 7.91
CA ARG A 76 7.77 -9.72 7.81
C ARG A 76 9.14 -10.31 7.42
N LYS A 77 9.33 -11.62 7.59
CA LYS A 77 10.57 -12.32 7.17
C LYS A 77 10.62 -12.56 5.66
N ILE A 78 9.49 -12.48 4.98
CA ILE A 78 9.42 -12.68 3.55
C ILE A 78 10.09 -11.49 2.83
N PRO A 79 10.99 -11.74 1.87
CA PRO A 79 11.55 -10.69 1.02
C PRO A 79 10.44 -9.88 0.36
N LEU A 80 10.57 -8.54 0.35
CA LEU A 80 9.56 -7.65 -0.19
C LEU A 80 10.21 -6.60 -1.10
N VAL A 81 9.64 -6.44 -2.30
CA VAL A 81 9.93 -5.37 -3.23
C VAL A 81 8.72 -4.48 -3.32
N LEU A 82 8.87 -3.21 -2.95
CA LEU A 82 7.84 -2.19 -3.07
C LEU A 82 7.98 -1.49 -4.41
N MET A 83 6.88 -1.37 -5.14
CA MET A 83 6.83 -0.72 -6.45
C MET A 83 5.98 0.55 -6.36
N SER A 84 6.43 1.67 -6.93
CA SER A 84 5.61 2.87 -7.09
C SER A 84 6.07 3.69 -8.29
N GLY A 85 5.15 4.44 -8.88
CA GLY A 85 5.48 5.47 -9.89
C GLY A 85 5.92 6.80 -9.27
N ARG A 86 5.86 6.93 -7.93
CA ARG A 86 6.20 8.14 -7.19
C ARG A 86 6.95 7.77 -5.92
N LYS A 87 8.25 7.99 -5.93
CA LYS A 87 9.12 7.71 -4.79
C LYS A 87 8.75 8.55 -3.56
N GLU A 88 8.33 9.79 -3.78
CA GLU A 88 7.96 10.75 -2.75
C GLU A 88 6.84 10.23 -1.85
N GLU A 89 5.82 9.59 -2.43
CA GLU A 89 4.69 9.03 -1.66
C GLU A 89 5.12 7.90 -0.72
N VAL A 90 6.16 7.17 -1.10
CA VAL A 90 6.74 6.11 -0.26
C VAL A 90 7.57 6.73 0.87
N THR A 91 8.42 7.73 0.55
CA THR A 91 9.30 8.39 1.52
C THR A 91 8.55 9.23 2.54
N GLU A 92 7.37 9.73 2.21
CA GLU A 92 6.47 10.39 3.18
C GLU A 92 5.98 9.44 4.29
N LYS A 93 5.88 8.15 3.99
CA LYS A 93 5.40 7.12 4.94
C LYS A 93 6.52 6.32 5.58
N ILE A 94 7.61 6.13 4.85
CA ILE A 94 8.73 5.28 5.24
C ILE A 94 10.03 6.04 5.00
N ALA A 95 10.75 6.36 6.08
CA ALA A 95 12.04 7.06 5.99
C ALA A 95 13.10 6.18 5.31
N GLU A 96 13.92 6.78 4.45
CA GLU A 96 15.12 6.15 3.91
C GLU A 96 16.24 6.11 4.98
N PRO A 97 17.17 5.14 4.93
CA PRO A 97 17.26 4.04 3.95
C PRO A 97 16.26 2.89 4.24
N PHE A 98 15.73 2.29 3.19
CA PHE A 98 14.81 1.15 3.30
C PHE A 98 15.56 -0.12 3.74
N GLU A 99 15.58 -0.39 5.03
CA GLU A 99 16.37 -1.48 5.62
C GLU A 99 15.76 -2.86 5.42
N TYR A 100 14.43 -2.94 5.33
CA TYR A 100 13.70 -4.21 5.40
C TYR A 100 13.00 -4.62 4.11
N PHE A 101 13.01 -3.80 3.11
CA PHE A 101 12.48 -4.07 1.79
C PHE A 101 13.32 -3.35 0.72
N GLU A 102 13.13 -3.73 -0.53
CA GLU A 102 13.70 -2.99 -1.66
C GLU A 102 12.63 -2.16 -2.32
N PHE A 103 13.03 -1.01 -2.86
CA PHE A 103 12.14 -0.13 -3.61
C PHE A 103 12.54 -0.11 -5.07
N ILE A 104 11.56 -0.16 -5.96
CA ILE A 104 11.74 0.01 -7.40
C ILE A 104 10.73 1.00 -7.94
N GLU A 105 11.21 1.98 -8.70
CA GLU A 105 10.38 3.00 -9.32
C GLU A 105 9.84 2.51 -10.67
N LYS A 106 8.54 2.74 -10.91
CA LYS A 106 7.89 2.48 -12.20
C LYS A 106 8.06 3.68 -13.13
N PRO A 107 8.35 3.49 -14.44
CA PRO A 107 8.56 2.21 -15.13
C PRO A 107 9.96 1.64 -14.91
N PHE A 108 10.08 0.33 -14.78
CA PHE A 108 11.33 -0.38 -14.56
C PHE A 108 11.63 -1.39 -15.67
N GLU A 109 12.92 -1.72 -15.80
CA GLU A 109 13.44 -2.72 -16.74
C GLU A 109 13.77 -4.05 -16.04
N LYS A 110 13.94 -5.11 -16.85
CA LYS A 110 14.27 -6.45 -16.35
C LYS A 110 15.50 -6.48 -15.43
N GLY A 111 16.56 -5.74 -15.80
CA GLY A 111 17.78 -5.68 -14.99
C GLY A 111 17.52 -5.12 -13.60
N GLN A 112 16.84 -3.97 -13.52
CA GLN A 112 16.46 -3.32 -12.27
C GLN A 112 15.58 -4.22 -11.41
N LEU A 113 14.62 -4.92 -12.01
CA LEU A 113 13.76 -5.86 -11.31
C LEU A 113 14.55 -7.00 -10.68
N VAL A 114 15.46 -7.61 -11.44
CA VAL A 114 16.30 -8.72 -10.94
C VAL A 114 17.21 -8.26 -9.81
N ASP A 115 17.79 -7.08 -9.93
CA ASP A 115 18.67 -6.53 -8.88
C ASP A 115 17.87 -6.15 -7.61
N ALA A 116 16.67 -5.57 -7.77
CA ALA A 116 15.77 -5.32 -6.64
C ALA A 116 15.37 -6.61 -5.91
N ILE A 117 15.09 -7.68 -6.65
CA ILE A 117 14.79 -9.00 -6.08
C ILE A 117 15.99 -9.53 -5.28
N LYS A 118 17.20 -9.48 -5.83
CA LYS A 118 18.42 -9.91 -5.12
C LYS A 118 18.62 -9.11 -3.82
N SER A 119 18.50 -7.79 -3.91
CA SER A 119 18.62 -6.91 -2.75
C SER A 119 17.56 -7.19 -1.69
N ALA A 120 16.31 -7.48 -2.08
CA ALA A 120 15.25 -7.86 -1.16
C ALA A 120 15.57 -9.14 -0.39
N PHE A 121 16.12 -10.16 -1.07
CA PHE A 121 16.58 -11.38 -0.42
C PHE A 121 17.73 -11.15 0.57
N GLU A 122 18.68 -10.28 0.25
CA GLU A 122 19.77 -9.94 1.18
C GLU A 122 19.25 -9.17 2.40
N LYS A 123 18.33 -8.21 2.18
CA LYS A 123 17.68 -7.49 3.27
C LYS A 123 16.84 -8.40 4.17
N ALA A 124 16.20 -9.42 3.61
CA ALA A 124 15.39 -10.38 4.37
C ALA A 124 16.21 -11.25 5.33
N LYS A 125 17.50 -11.45 5.08
CA LYS A 125 18.42 -12.19 5.95
C LYS A 125 18.81 -11.41 7.22
N LYS A 126 18.62 -10.08 7.22
CA LYS A 126 18.94 -9.25 8.40
C LYS A 126 17.94 -9.49 9.52
N PRO A 127 18.38 -9.57 10.80
CA PRO A 127 17.47 -9.69 11.93
C PRO A 127 16.56 -8.44 11.98
N ARG A 128 15.26 -8.66 11.90
CA ARG A 128 14.26 -7.58 11.84
C ARG A 128 13.70 -7.30 13.23
N GLN A 129 13.89 -6.09 13.73
CA GLN A 129 13.08 -5.58 14.83
C GLN A 129 11.69 -5.20 14.28
N PRO A 130 10.61 -5.41 15.07
CA PRO A 130 9.29 -4.92 14.65
C PRO A 130 9.38 -3.41 14.46
N LEU A 131 9.05 -2.93 13.26
CA LEU A 131 8.82 -1.50 13.05
C LEU A 131 7.76 -1.08 14.08
N LYS A 132 7.98 0.04 14.77
CA LYS A 132 6.93 0.67 15.58
C LYS A 132 5.88 1.23 14.60
N VAL A 133 5.06 0.34 14.08
CA VAL A 133 3.93 0.70 13.23
C VAL A 133 2.85 1.21 14.15
N VAL A 134 2.42 2.44 13.94
CA VAL A 134 1.17 2.92 14.53
C VAL A 134 0.08 1.98 14.01
N PRO A 135 -0.64 1.24 14.87
CA PRO A 135 -1.63 0.28 14.41
C PRO A 135 -2.68 1.00 13.55
N PRO A 136 -3.07 0.42 12.39
CA PRO A 136 -4.18 0.94 11.62
C PRO A 136 -5.44 0.90 12.50
N PRO A 137 -6.36 1.86 12.36
CA PRO A 137 -7.66 1.75 13.02
C PRO A 137 -8.31 0.45 12.57
N ALA A 138 -8.64 -0.41 13.53
CA ALA A 138 -9.30 -1.69 13.28
C ALA A 138 -10.55 -1.48 12.43
N PRO A 139 -10.85 -2.38 11.45
CA PRO A 139 -12.10 -2.31 10.71
C PRO A 139 -13.25 -2.44 11.73
N ALA A 140 -14.13 -1.46 11.71
CA ALA A 140 -15.30 -1.42 12.59
C ALA A 140 -16.13 -2.70 12.38
N LYS A 141 -16.02 -3.63 13.32
CA LYS A 141 -17.05 -4.64 13.52
C LYS A 141 -18.23 -3.94 14.18
N GLU A 142 -19.31 -3.87 13.44
CA GLU A 142 -20.62 -3.52 13.92
C GLU A 142 -21.06 -4.56 14.96
N THR A 143 -20.91 -4.22 16.23
CA THR A 143 -21.55 -4.91 17.35
C THR A 143 -21.95 -3.87 18.38
N ALA A 144 -23.20 -4.01 18.83
CA ALA A 144 -23.98 -3.21 19.73
C ALA A 144 -23.26 -2.74 21.03
N PRO A 145 -23.73 -1.64 21.68
CA PRO A 145 -22.98 -0.92 22.70
C PRO A 145 -23.00 -1.58 24.07
N PRO A 146 -21.88 -1.62 24.80
CA PRO A 146 -21.85 -1.73 26.24
C PRO A 146 -21.60 -0.36 26.93
N PRO A 147 -21.87 -0.21 28.22
CA PRO A 147 -22.16 1.06 28.84
C PRO A 147 -20.92 1.89 29.22
N ALA A 148 -21.15 3.19 29.28
CA ALA A 148 -20.35 4.31 29.75
C ALA A 148 -19.11 4.00 30.62
N ALA A 149 -17.94 4.47 30.15
CA ALA A 149 -16.79 4.81 30.98
C ALA A 149 -16.29 6.21 30.58
N VAL A 150 -16.10 7.01 31.59
CA VAL A 150 -15.90 8.46 31.70
C VAL A 150 -14.74 8.95 30.85
N THR A 151 -15.00 9.78 29.83
CA THR A 151 -13.99 10.56 29.11
C THR A 151 -13.75 11.88 29.80
N THR A 152 -12.49 12.16 30.14
CA THR A 152 -12.02 13.44 30.67
C THR A 152 -12.19 14.54 29.60
N GLY A 153 -12.63 15.73 29.99
CA GLY A 153 -13.09 16.83 29.14
C GLY A 153 -12.06 17.42 28.14
N ALA A 154 -10.83 16.95 28.12
CA ALA A 154 -9.78 17.39 27.16
C ALA A 154 -9.91 16.76 25.77
N ASP A 155 -10.45 15.54 25.67
CA ASP A 155 -10.60 14.84 24.40
C ASP A 155 -11.84 15.29 23.62
N ALA A 156 -12.91 15.69 24.33
CA ALA A 156 -14.12 16.22 23.71
C ALA A 156 -13.89 17.55 22.96
N ALA A 157 -12.99 18.40 23.46
CA ALA A 157 -12.62 19.66 22.80
C ALA A 157 -11.80 19.41 21.51
N LYS A 158 -10.91 18.42 21.51
CA LYS A 158 -10.14 18.04 20.32
C LYS A 158 -11.00 17.41 19.23
N ILE A 159 -11.94 16.56 19.62
CA ILE A 159 -12.89 15.93 18.69
C ILE A 159 -13.74 17.00 18.01
N LYS A 160 -14.28 17.96 18.77
CA LYS A 160 -15.09 19.06 18.24
C LYS A 160 -14.32 19.98 17.29
N ALA A 161 -13.04 20.23 17.58
CA ALA A 161 -12.16 21.01 16.71
C ALA A 161 -11.81 20.26 15.40
N LEU A 162 -11.64 18.95 15.44
CA LEU A 162 -11.43 18.10 14.26
C LEU A 162 -12.69 18.01 13.39
N GLU A 163 -13.86 17.86 13.98
CA GLU A 163 -15.13 17.87 13.26
C GLU A 163 -15.36 19.20 12.52
N GLN A 164 -15.06 20.32 13.15
CA GLN A 164 -15.14 21.63 12.51
C GLN A 164 -14.19 21.77 11.33
N LYS A 165 -12.95 21.24 11.43
CA LYS A 165 -12.00 21.22 10.32
C LYS A 165 -12.48 20.34 9.16
N ILE A 166 -13.06 19.19 9.45
CA ILE A 166 -13.63 18.29 8.44
C ILE A 166 -14.75 18.97 7.66
N VAL A 167 -15.67 19.65 8.37
CA VAL A 167 -16.77 20.40 7.76
C VAL A 167 -16.26 21.56 6.90
N ALA A 168 -15.22 22.27 7.34
CA ALA A 168 -14.60 23.34 6.57
C ALA A 168 -13.96 22.82 5.27
N MET A 169 -13.17 21.75 5.35
CA MET A 169 -12.55 21.11 4.19
C MET A 169 -13.57 20.55 3.18
N GLN A 170 -14.69 19.99 3.69
CA GLN A 170 -15.78 19.54 2.82
C GLN A 170 -16.43 20.69 2.05
N ARG A 171 -16.61 21.86 2.68
CA ARG A 171 -17.15 23.06 2.03
C ARG A 171 -16.20 23.59 0.93
N GLU A 172 -14.89 23.63 1.20
CA GLU A 172 -13.89 24.01 0.21
C GLU A 172 -13.88 23.05 -0.99
N MET A 173 -13.95 21.74 -0.75
CA MET A 173 -14.00 20.74 -1.80
C MET A 173 -15.26 20.89 -2.69
N ILE A 174 -16.41 21.24 -2.12
CA ILE A 174 -17.63 21.51 -2.88
C ILE A 174 -17.47 22.79 -3.71
N ALA A 175 -16.86 23.83 -3.16
CA ALA A 175 -16.59 25.09 -3.88
C ALA A 175 -15.63 24.87 -5.06
N LEU A 176 -14.55 24.10 -4.85
CA LEU A 176 -13.60 23.74 -5.91
C LEU A 176 -14.26 22.92 -7.04
N LYS A 177 -15.08 21.93 -6.69
CA LYS A 177 -15.85 21.16 -7.69
C LYS A 177 -16.75 22.05 -8.51
N LYS A 178 -17.37 23.06 -7.92
CA LYS A 178 -18.23 24.02 -8.61
C LYS A 178 -17.43 24.92 -9.57
N GLN A 179 -16.23 25.37 -9.16
CA GLN A 179 -15.32 26.13 -10.03
C GLN A 179 -14.83 25.29 -11.23
N VAL A 180 -14.42 24.06 -10.99
CA VAL A 180 -14.01 23.14 -12.06
C VAL A 180 -15.14 22.89 -13.06
N ALA A 181 -16.38 22.72 -12.58
CA ALA A 181 -17.55 22.57 -13.46
C ALA A 181 -17.82 23.84 -14.31
N GLN A 182 -17.66 25.04 -13.74
CA GLN A 182 -17.79 26.30 -14.47
C GLN A 182 -16.71 26.47 -15.52
N ILE A 183 -15.45 26.18 -15.21
CA ILE A 183 -14.34 26.22 -16.16
C ILE A 183 -14.58 25.22 -17.30
N LYS A 184 -15.03 24.01 -17.00
CA LYS A 184 -15.35 22.99 -17.99
C LYS A 184 -16.48 23.44 -18.92
N ALA A 185 -17.52 24.07 -18.40
CA ALA A 185 -18.62 24.64 -19.19
C ALA A 185 -18.16 25.80 -20.06
N PHE A 186 -17.26 26.65 -19.56
CA PHE A 186 -16.69 27.77 -20.29
C PHE A 186 -15.81 27.32 -21.48
N VAL A 187 -14.96 26.31 -21.23
CA VAL A 187 -14.09 25.72 -22.26
C VAL A 187 -14.92 25.07 -23.37
N LEU A 188 -15.96 24.30 -23.01
CA LEU A 188 -16.86 23.66 -23.97
C LEU A 188 -17.65 24.66 -24.82
N LYS A 189 -17.91 25.90 -24.31
CA LYS A 189 -18.62 26.97 -25.03
C LYS A 189 -17.73 27.76 -25.99
N LYS A 190 -16.39 27.71 -25.80
CA LYS A 190 -15.41 28.40 -26.66
C LYS A 190 -14.83 27.53 -27.77
N VAL A 191 -15.05 26.22 -27.74
CA VAL A 191 -14.56 25.26 -28.75
C VAL A 191 -15.65 24.88 -29.76
N LYS A 192 -16.80 25.54 -29.69
CA LYS A 192 -17.87 25.51 -30.71
C LYS A 192 -17.89 26.86 -31.42
#